data_873abcd772efa1df476fbbb880bce12b
#
_entry.id   873abcd772efa1df476fbbb880bce12b
#
_cell.length_a   1.000
_cell.length_b   1.000
_cell.length_c   1.000
_cell.angle_alpha   90.00
_cell.angle_beta   90.00
_cell.angle_gamma   90.00
#
_symmetry.space_group_name_H-M   'P 1'
#
loop_
_entity.id
_entity.type
_entity.pdbx_description
1 polymer ?
#
loop_
_entity_poly.entity_id
_entity_poly.type
_entity_poly.pdbx_seq_one_letter_code
_entity_poly.pdbx_strand_id
1 'polypeptide(L)'
;MHPILFRIPLPHMPLKLWWALAAVAAIALVYAILGQRRKERGTVGVAIMVALAAGVAGYIFRETKYEAQNLPIYSYGVMLGLSLVVGWYLTLTLSERDGLPKETMANCYVVTAIAAIIGSRILYIVTNVDEFRVNQHDPSSAIDFASFFALRRGGLVAYGGFLGGYLGSWLYLRNHNIRLLPWADVCVPSLASGLLVTRVGCYLFGCDFGKRLAPDAPAFLAKLGTFPHWATGTLDGGGDGAPAWSKHLDAAGHGTPAAAELMKMNHSWPVHPTQIYESIVGLALLALLLWQRKHQKFRGQIFFLFAFAYGYLRFLIEMLRDDSERGEFGTFPLHLFVPGSLAIMAIAFVFGISLGITNLRTRMIARVLAFVPPVVAYIMLAPAKFGEVVQAHPSTSQWIGLLSAVVVAYFYARAWEIARKAPKAAMSLETLGDFKVTADDERPRRRLDEDDDEEEEDDRTPEEIAAAEAAAAAEAEARPRKKKGKKKKGLRAPAAQGDATDATASAEADADAEADDEAAQEKAEVDAKAEPLADAKVDALKDAKADKDAKEPTGTA
;
A
#
# COMPACT_ATOMS: atom_id res chain seq x y z
N MET A 1 -12.36 18.15 -17.20
CA MET A 1 -12.21 17.65 -15.82
C MET A 1 -13.50 17.92 -15.08
N HIS A 2 -14.03 16.93 -14.39
CA HIS A 2 -15.33 17.00 -13.73
C HIS A 2 -15.18 16.46 -12.30
N PRO A 3 -15.06 17.32 -11.28
CA PRO A 3 -14.92 16.90 -9.89
C PRO A 3 -16.20 16.21 -9.40
N ILE A 4 -17.35 16.62 -9.90
CA ILE A 4 -18.65 16.01 -9.63
C ILE A 4 -19.15 15.38 -10.93
N LEU A 5 -19.42 14.07 -10.92
CA LEU A 5 -19.96 13.35 -12.08
C LEU A 5 -21.43 13.68 -12.31
N PHE A 6 -22.22 13.64 -11.26
CA PHE A 6 -23.64 14.01 -11.27
C PHE A 6 -24.12 14.33 -9.85
N ARG A 7 -25.29 14.98 -9.79
CA ARG A 7 -25.97 15.29 -8.53
C ARG A 7 -27.26 14.51 -8.47
N ILE A 8 -27.49 13.81 -7.36
CA ILE A 8 -28.76 13.13 -7.11
C ILE A 8 -29.72 14.15 -6.47
N PRO A 9 -30.83 14.51 -7.11
CA PRO A 9 -31.83 15.36 -6.49
C PRO A 9 -32.49 14.61 -5.35
N LEU A 10 -32.34 15.09 -4.13
CA LEU A 10 -33.01 14.54 -2.97
C LEU A 10 -34.27 15.38 -2.69
N PRO A 11 -35.37 14.74 -2.28
CA PRO A 11 -36.52 15.47 -1.81
C PRO A 11 -36.13 16.34 -0.61
N HIS A 12 -36.70 17.52 -0.49
CA HIS A 12 -36.47 18.51 0.58
C HIS A 12 -36.86 17.97 1.99
N MET A 13 -36.38 16.82 2.36
CA MET A 13 -36.52 16.27 3.71
C MET A 13 -35.21 16.44 4.47
N PRO A 14 -35.23 16.99 5.68
CA PRO A 14 -34.03 16.99 6.53
C PRO A 14 -33.68 15.55 6.90
N LEU A 15 -32.82 14.93 6.11
CA LEU A 15 -32.31 13.60 6.40
C LEU A 15 -31.35 13.68 7.60
N LYS A 16 -31.78 13.17 8.73
CA LYS A 16 -30.87 13.00 9.87
C LYS A 16 -29.91 11.85 9.52
N LEU A 17 -28.61 12.13 9.46
CA LEU A 17 -27.58 11.16 9.10
C LEU A 17 -27.64 9.87 9.94
N TRP A 18 -28.06 9.97 11.21
CA TRP A 18 -28.21 8.82 12.09
C TRP A 18 -29.26 7.80 11.61
N TRP A 19 -30.27 8.20 10.82
CA TRP A 19 -31.24 7.24 10.25
C TRP A 19 -30.59 6.31 9.24
N ALA A 20 -29.71 6.86 8.37
CA ALA A 20 -28.97 6.04 7.42
C ALA A 20 -28.01 5.09 8.14
N LEU A 21 -27.32 5.58 9.17
CA LEU A 21 -26.42 4.76 9.98
C LEU A 21 -27.16 3.71 10.80
N ALA A 22 -28.34 4.02 11.32
CA ALA A 22 -29.21 3.04 11.99
C ALA A 22 -29.70 1.95 11.02
N ALA A 23 -30.02 2.32 9.78
CA ALA A 23 -30.40 1.34 8.74
C ALA A 23 -29.20 0.41 8.41
N VAL A 24 -27.99 0.95 8.25
CA VAL A 24 -26.76 0.15 8.04
C VAL A 24 -26.53 -0.78 9.22
N ALA A 25 -26.66 -0.30 10.46
CA ALA A 25 -26.52 -1.13 11.66
C ALA A 25 -27.57 -2.25 11.71
N ALA A 26 -28.82 -1.94 11.37
CA ALA A 26 -29.89 -2.93 11.33
C ALA A 26 -29.64 -4.01 10.25
N ILE A 27 -29.21 -3.62 9.05
CA ILE A 27 -28.87 -4.56 7.96
C ILE A 27 -27.71 -5.45 8.38
N ALA A 28 -26.65 -4.89 8.98
CA ALA A 28 -25.50 -5.62 9.46
C ALA A 28 -25.89 -6.63 10.58
N LEU A 29 -26.79 -6.24 11.50
CA LEU A 29 -27.32 -7.12 12.53
C LEU A 29 -28.13 -8.28 11.93
N VAL A 30 -29.00 -8.00 10.94
CA VAL A 30 -29.73 -9.06 10.23
C VAL A 30 -28.75 -10.02 9.55
N TYR A 31 -27.69 -9.49 8.94
CA TYR A 31 -26.67 -10.31 8.30
C TYR A 31 -25.88 -11.16 9.31
N ALA A 32 -25.59 -10.60 10.48
CA ALA A 32 -24.97 -11.34 11.59
C ALA A 32 -25.86 -12.50 12.08
N ILE A 33 -27.16 -12.26 12.25
CA ILE A 33 -28.12 -13.28 12.67
C ILE A 33 -28.24 -14.40 11.63
N LEU A 34 -28.30 -14.05 10.34
CA LEU A 34 -28.36 -15.02 9.26
C LEU A 34 -27.06 -15.84 9.15
N GLY A 35 -25.90 -15.18 9.29
CA GLY A 35 -24.58 -15.82 9.30
C GLY A 35 -24.41 -16.78 10.50
N GLN A 36 -24.95 -16.40 11.67
CA GLN A 36 -24.94 -17.28 12.85
C GLN A 36 -25.78 -18.55 12.61
N ARG A 37 -26.93 -18.43 11.96
CA ARG A 37 -27.76 -19.60 11.56
C ARG A 37 -27.04 -20.51 10.57
N ARG A 38 -26.18 -19.94 9.70
CA ARG A 38 -25.35 -20.69 8.72
C ARG A 38 -24.02 -21.19 9.29
N LYS A 39 -23.74 -20.95 10.58
CA LYS A 39 -22.47 -21.30 11.27
C LYS A 39 -21.21 -20.64 10.67
N GLU A 40 -21.36 -19.56 9.96
CA GLU A 40 -20.28 -18.78 9.34
C GLU A 40 -19.67 -17.79 10.35
N ARG A 41 -18.85 -18.29 11.28
CA ARG A 41 -18.30 -17.47 12.39
C ARG A 41 -17.53 -16.23 11.94
N GLY A 42 -16.84 -16.27 10.80
CA GLY A 42 -16.07 -15.14 10.26
C GLY A 42 -16.95 -13.97 9.82
N THR A 43 -17.99 -14.24 9.05
CA THR A 43 -18.95 -13.25 8.56
C THR A 43 -19.75 -12.60 9.70
N VAL A 44 -20.08 -13.37 10.72
CA VAL A 44 -20.77 -12.86 11.92
C VAL A 44 -19.93 -11.81 12.65
N GLY A 45 -18.62 -12.07 12.84
CA GLY A 45 -17.73 -11.12 13.50
C GLY A 45 -17.61 -9.78 12.78
N VAL A 46 -17.44 -9.81 11.45
CA VAL A 46 -17.37 -8.60 10.61
C VAL A 46 -18.70 -7.85 10.65
N ALA A 47 -19.83 -8.55 10.53
CA ALA A 47 -21.15 -7.91 10.56
C ALA A 47 -21.45 -7.24 11.92
N ILE A 48 -21.05 -7.85 13.03
CA ILE A 48 -21.17 -7.23 14.37
C ILE A 48 -20.29 -5.98 14.46
N MET A 49 -19.04 -6.02 13.96
CA MET A 49 -18.17 -4.84 13.96
C MET A 49 -18.76 -3.69 13.13
N VAL A 50 -19.31 -3.99 11.96
CA VAL A 50 -20.00 -2.99 11.11
C VAL A 50 -21.21 -2.41 11.83
N ALA A 51 -22.02 -3.23 12.48
CA ALA A 51 -23.18 -2.79 13.23
C ALA A 51 -22.79 -1.87 14.40
N LEU A 52 -21.75 -2.24 15.16
CA LEU A 52 -21.23 -1.42 16.26
C LEU A 52 -20.66 -0.09 15.75
N ALA A 53 -19.83 -0.12 14.68
CA ALA A 53 -19.27 1.08 14.08
C ALA A 53 -20.37 2.03 13.57
N ALA A 54 -21.37 1.50 12.88
CA ALA A 54 -22.52 2.28 12.41
C ALA A 54 -23.37 2.83 13.57
N GLY A 55 -23.55 2.06 14.65
CA GLY A 55 -24.25 2.50 15.84
C GLY A 55 -23.53 3.64 16.57
N VAL A 56 -22.22 3.51 16.76
CA VAL A 56 -21.37 4.55 17.37
C VAL A 56 -21.36 5.81 16.51
N ALA A 57 -21.16 5.67 15.19
CA ALA A 57 -21.24 6.78 14.27
C ALA A 57 -22.62 7.45 14.28
N GLY A 58 -23.71 6.66 14.33
CA GLY A 58 -25.07 7.17 14.45
C GLY A 58 -25.30 7.98 15.72
N TYR A 59 -24.72 7.55 16.84
CA TYR A 59 -24.77 8.29 18.10
C TYR A 59 -23.98 9.61 18.04
N ILE A 60 -22.75 9.57 17.49
CA ILE A 60 -21.89 10.76 17.34
C ILE A 60 -22.56 11.81 16.43
N PHE A 61 -23.14 11.36 15.32
CA PHE A 61 -23.76 12.25 14.31
C PHE A 61 -25.27 12.45 14.48
N ARG A 62 -25.83 12.13 15.66
CA ARG A 62 -27.29 12.20 15.92
C ARG A 62 -27.90 13.57 15.69
N GLU A 63 -27.14 14.64 15.90
CA GLU A 63 -27.60 16.02 15.76
C GLU A 63 -27.28 16.64 14.39
N THR A 64 -26.51 15.92 13.56
CA THR A 64 -26.13 16.41 12.24
C THR A 64 -27.32 16.31 11.29
N LYS A 65 -27.90 17.45 10.97
CA LYS A 65 -28.94 17.59 9.94
C LYS A 65 -28.26 17.83 8.59
N TYR A 66 -28.61 17.04 7.60
CA TYR A 66 -28.15 17.23 6.24
C TYR A 66 -29.26 17.87 5.41
N GLU A 67 -29.14 19.17 5.16
CA GLU A 67 -30.07 19.92 4.29
C GLU A 67 -29.53 19.96 2.84
N ALA A 68 -29.13 18.83 2.30
CA ALA A 68 -28.66 18.82 0.92
C ALA A 68 -29.84 18.75 -0.05
N GLN A 69 -30.02 19.79 -0.82
CA GLN A 69 -30.99 19.80 -1.95
C GLN A 69 -30.54 18.84 -3.05
N ASN A 70 -29.24 18.59 -3.19
CA ASN A 70 -28.66 17.71 -4.19
C ASN A 70 -27.42 17.00 -3.59
N LEU A 71 -27.39 15.68 -3.67
CA LEU A 71 -26.22 14.90 -3.23
C LEU A 71 -25.17 14.85 -4.34
N PRO A 72 -24.01 15.51 -4.21
CA PRO A 72 -22.96 15.45 -5.22
C PRO A 72 -22.25 14.10 -5.18
N ILE A 73 -22.10 13.45 -6.31
CA ILE A 73 -21.29 12.24 -6.49
C ILE A 73 -19.94 12.65 -7.09
N TYR A 74 -18.93 12.65 -6.24
CA TYR A 74 -17.57 13.05 -6.61
C TYR A 74 -16.88 11.99 -7.47
N SER A 75 -16.24 12.44 -8.55
CA SER A 75 -15.48 11.56 -9.48
C SER A 75 -14.38 10.78 -8.77
N TYR A 76 -13.67 11.41 -7.84
CA TYR A 76 -12.63 10.74 -7.05
C TYR A 76 -13.22 9.58 -6.23
N GLY A 77 -14.33 9.79 -5.54
CA GLY A 77 -15.00 8.76 -4.75
C GLY A 77 -15.46 7.56 -5.59
N VAL A 78 -15.98 7.82 -6.78
CA VAL A 78 -16.39 6.76 -7.72
C VAL A 78 -15.17 5.96 -8.21
N MET A 79 -14.09 6.63 -8.60
CA MET A 79 -12.86 5.96 -9.04
C MET A 79 -12.20 5.17 -7.90
N LEU A 80 -12.21 5.70 -6.67
CA LEU A 80 -11.75 4.97 -5.50
C LEU A 80 -12.61 3.71 -5.25
N GLY A 81 -13.94 3.83 -5.28
CA GLY A 81 -14.84 2.69 -5.13
C GLY A 81 -14.62 1.63 -6.22
N LEU A 82 -14.51 2.07 -7.48
CA LEU A 82 -14.20 1.19 -8.60
C LEU A 82 -12.86 0.47 -8.41
N SER A 83 -11.82 1.18 -7.96
CA SER A 83 -10.51 0.60 -7.69
C SER A 83 -10.55 -0.49 -6.62
N LEU A 84 -11.37 -0.30 -5.58
CA LEU A 84 -11.56 -1.31 -4.53
C LEU A 84 -12.28 -2.56 -5.06
N VAL A 85 -13.32 -2.38 -5.88
CA VAL A 85 -14.07 -3.50 -6.48
C VAL A 85 -13.19 -4.30 -7.44
N VAL A 86 -12.47 -3.62 -8.35
CA VAL A 86 -11.54 -4.26 -9.28
C VAL A 86 -10.43 -4.98 -8.51
N GLY A 87 -9.85 -4.31 -7.51
CA GLY A 87 -8.80 -4.88 -6.67
C GLY A 87 -9.28 -6.10 -5.89
N TRP A 88 -10.48 -6.07 -5.33
CA TRP A 88 -11.09 -7.20 -4.64
C TRP A 88 -11.26 -8.41 -5.55
N TYR A 89 -11.86 -8.20 -6.73
CA TYR A 89 -12.05 -9.27 -7.71
C TYR A 89 -10.73 -9.86 -8.17
N LEU A 90 -9.75 -9.01 -8.49
CA LEU A 90 -8.41 -9.44 -8.90
C LEU A 90 -7.71 -10.25 -7.78
N THR A 91 -7.75 -9.77 -6.54
CA THR A 91 -7.13 -10.46 -5.40
C THR A 91 -7.77 -11.85 -5.19
N LEU A 92 -9.10 -11.97 -5.26
CA LEU A 92 -9.77 -13.25 -5.08
C LEU A 92 -9.44 -14.24 -6.20
N THR A 93 -9.43 -13.77 -7.45
CA THR A 93 -9.07 -14.61 -8.60
C THR A 93 -7.64 -15.14 -8.47
N LEU A 94 -6.70 -14.26 -8.07
CA LEU A 94 -5.31 -14.65 -7.87
C LEU A 94 -5.10 -15.56 -6.66
N SER A 95 -5.87 -15.37 -5.59
CA SER A 95 -5.86 -16.22 -4.40
C SER A 95 -6.28 -17.64 -4.72
N GLU A 96 -7.37 -17.79 -5.47
CA GLU A 96 -7.90 -19.07 -5.91
C GLU A 96 -6.89 -19.85 -6.77
N ARG A 97 -6.22 -19.13 -7.71
CA ARG A 97 -5.14 -19.71 -8.53
C ARG A 97 -3.93 -20.17 -7.72
N ASP A 98 -3.65 -19.50 -6.63
CA ASP A 98 -2.52 -19.83 -5.73
C ASP A 98 -2.86 -20.91 -4.69
N GLY A 99 -4.12 -21.36 -4.62
CA GLY A 99 -4.60 -22.34 -3.64
C GLY A 99 -4.81 -21.76 -2.25
N LEU A 100 -5.02 -20.44 -2.13
CA LEU A 100 -5.40 -19.80 -0.86
C LEU A 100 -6.92 -19.87 -0.65
N PRO A 101 -7.41 -20.02 0.59
CA PRO A 101 -8.83 -20.13 0.89
C PRO A 101 -9.57 -18.84 0.54
N LYS A 102 -10.44 -18.87 -0.47
CA LYS A 102 -11.10 -17.71 -1.08
C LYS A 102 -11.88 -16.87 -0.07
N GLU A 103 -12.67 -17.49 0.80
CA GLU A 103 -13.47 -16.78 1.80
C GLU A 103 -12.59 -16.04 2.82
N THR A 104 -11.54 -16.71 3.31
CA THR A 104 -10.58 -16.07 4.23
C THR A 104 -9.87 -14.90 3.56
N MET A 105 -9.51 -15.03 2.27
CA MET A 105 -8.86 -13.94 1.52
C MET A 105 -9.83 -12.78 1.25
N ALA A 106 -11.11 -13.04 0.97
CA ALA A 106 -12.14 -12.03 0.83
C ALA A 106 -12.30 -11.20 2.12
N ASN A 107 -12.42 -11.88 3.26
CA ASN A 107 -12.52 -11.24 4.57
C ASN A 107 -11.23 -10.48 4.92
N CYS A 108 -10.06 -11.05 4.63
CA CYS A 108 -8.76 -10.38 4.82
C CYS A 108 -8.68 -9.08 4.01
N TYR A 109 -9.17 -9.07 2.76
CA TYR A 109 -9.19 -7.85 1.93
C TYR A 109 -10.04 -6.75 2.58
N VAL A 110 -11.23 -7.09 3.07
CA VAL A 110 -12.11 -6.13 3.75
C VAL A 110 -11.47 -5.60 5.04
N VAL A 111 -10.92 -6.49 5.87
CA VAL A 111 -10.20 -6.11 7.09
C VAL A 111 -9.01 -5.21 6.77
N THR A 112 -8.24 -5.53 5.73
CA THR A 112 -7.11 -4.72 5.27
C THR A 112 -7.56 -3.33 4.86
N ALA A 113 -8.65 -3.20 4.08
CA ALA A 113 -9.18 -1.91 3.64
C ALA A 113 -9.67 -1.05 4.81
N ILE A 114 -10.41 -1.64 5.75
CA ILE A 114 -10.88 -0.94 6.95
C ILE A 114 -9.71 -0.49 7.82
N ALA A 115 -8.76 -1.39 8.08
CA ALA A 115 -7.58 -1.10 8.88
C ALA A 115 -6.69 -0.02 8.23
N ALA A 116 -6.60 0.00 6.89
CA ALA A 116 -5.89 1.03 6.15
C ALA A 116 -6.54 2.41 6.32
N ILE A 117 -7.87 2.52 6.25
CA ILE A 117 -8.59 3.78 6.48
C ILE A 117 -8.36 4.27 7.92
N ILE A 118 -8.48 3.39 8.89
CA ILE A 118 -8.25 3.72 10.31
C ILE A 118 -6.81 4.17 10.53
N GLY A 119 -5.84 3.42 10.00
CA GLY A 119 -4.42 3.77 10.11
C GLY A 119 -4.07 5.09 9.45
N SER A 120 -4.64 5.37 8.25
CA SER A 120 -4.48 6.66 7.57
C SER A 120 -4.98 7.82 8.43
N ARG A 121 -6.11 7.65 9.09
CA ARG A 121 -6.69 8.68 9.95
C ARG A 121 -5.90 8.87 11.24
N ILE A 122 -5.50 7.78 11.88
CA ILE A 122 -4.68 7.84 13.09
C ILE A 122 -3.37 8.59 12.81
N LEU A 123 -2.67 8.25 11.72
CA LEU A 123 -1.42 8.93 11.39
C LEU A 123 -1.64 10.40 11.09
N TYR A 124 -2.73 10.76 10.38
CA TYR A 124 -3.07 12.16 10.15
C TYR A 124 -3.30 12.93 11.44
N ILE A 125 -4.07 12.37 12.38
CA ILE A 125 -4.33 12.99 13.70
C ILE A 125 -3.01 13.23 14.44
N VAL A 126 -2.13 12.21 14.46
CA VAL A 126 -0.84 12.30 15.16
C VAL A 126 0.08 13.36 14.55
N THR A 127 0.06 13.50 13.22
CA THR A 127 0.94 14.47 12.51
C THR A 127 0.37 15.88 12.48
N ASN A 128 -0.94 16.07 12.73
CA ASN A 128 -1.63 17.35 12.63
C ASN A 128 -2.52 17.61 13.86
N VAL A 129 -2.00 17.36 15.06
CA VAL A 129 -2.79 17.47 16.32
C VAL A 129 -3.41 18.86 16.49
N ASP A 130 -2.73 19.91 16.06
CA ASP A 130 -3.19 21.29 16.25
C ASP A 130 -4.45 21.61 15.43
N GLU A 131 -4.70 20.94 14.31
CA GLU A 131 -5.96 21.08 13.55
C GLU A 131 -7.19 20.55 14.29
N PHE A 132 -6.97 19.68 15.28
CA PHE A 132 -8.03 19.04 16.08
C PHE A 132 -8.27 19.74 17.41
N ARG A 133 -7.67 20.91 17.64
CA ARG A 133 -7.92 21.73 18.82
C ARG A 133 -9.18 22.56 18.66
N VAL A 134 -9.90 22.77 19.75
CA VAL A 134 -11.10 23.65 19.76
C VAL A 134 -10.74 25.06 19.31
N ASN A 135 -9.57 25.55 19.74
CA ASN A 135 -8.97 26.79 19.23
C ASN A 135 -7.60 26.44 18.60
N GLN A 136 -7.54 26.48 17.28
CA GLN A 136 -6.35 26.12 16.50
C GLN A 136 -5.15 27.04 16.73
N HIS A 137 -5.39 28.27 17.25
CA HIS A 137 -4.35 29.25 17.56
C HIS A 137 -3.81 29.15 19.00
N ASP A 138 -4.42 28.30 19.83
CA ASP A 138 -4.02 28.12 21.22
C ASP A 138 -3.57 26.67 21.47
N PRO A 139 -2.23 26.42 21.57
CA PRO A 139 -1.70 25.08 21.86
C PRO A 139 -2.17 24.44 23.16
N SER A 140 -2.71 25.24 24.09
CA SER A 140 -3.24 24.78 25.37
C SER A 140 -4.72 24.40 25.31
N SER A 141 -5.42 24.69 24.22
CA SER A 141 -6.84 24.41 24.08
C SER A 141 -7.13 22.91 24.02
N ALA A 142 -8.32 22.51 24.50
CA ALA A 142 -8.75 21.13 24.52
C ALA A 142 -8.85 20.54 23.09
N ILE A 143 -8.67 19.23 22.98
CA ILE A 143 -8.81 18.49 21.71
C ILE A 143 -10.28 18.17 21.48
N ASP A 144 -10.78 18.50 20.27
CA ASP A 144 -12.10 18.11 19.81
C ASP A 144 -12.09 16.68 19.28
N PHE A 145 -12.39 15.71 20.13
CA PHE A 145 -12.45 14.30 19.74
C PHE A 145 -13.53 13.99 18.68
N ALA A 146 -14.58 14.79 18.57
CA ALA A 146 -15.62 14.58 17.56
C ALA A 146 -15.08 14.83 16.13
N SER A 147 -14.15 15.76 15.99
CA SER A 147 -13.51 16.04 14.69
C SER A 147 -12.60 14.91 14.19
N PHE A 148 -12.15 13.98 15.07
CA PHE A 148 -11.39 12.79 14.66
C PHE A 148 -12.18 11.92 13.66
N PHE A 149 -13.49 11.91 13.79
CA PHE A 149 -14.39 11.13 12.94
C PHE A 149 -14.90 11.89 11.70
N ALA A 150 -14.54 13.17 11.55
CA ALA A 150 -14.98 14.02 10.46
C ALA A 150 -14.19 13.72 9.16
N LEU A 151 -14.32 12.51 8.61
CA LEU A 151 -13.64 12.07 7.38
C LEU A 151 -13.97 12.93 6.16
N ARG A 152 -15.11 13.63 6.15
CA ARG A 152 -15.51 14.55 5.06
C ARG A 152 -14.62 15.78 4.94
N ARG A 153 -13.95 16.19 6.02
CA ARG A 153 -13.00 17.31 6.01
C ARG A 153 -11.65 16.93 5.36
N GLY A 154 -11.52 15.67 4.90
CA GLY A 154 -10.25 15.14 4.39
C GLY A 154 -9.33 14.67 5.51
N GLY A 155 -8.03 14.67 5.25
CA GLY A 155 -7.01 14.33 6.24
C GLY A 155 -6.82 12.82 6.40
N LEU A 156 -6.25 12.20 5.38
CA LEU A 156 -5.81 10.81 5.36
C LEU A 156 -4.35 10.75 4.89
N VAL A 157 -3.46 10.21 5.71
CA VAL A 157 -2.05 10.03 5.34
C VAL A 157 -1.83 8.64 4.78
N ALA A 158 -1.35 8.54 3.54
CA ALA A 158 -1.16 7.28 2.83
C ALA A 158 -0.28 6.28 3.59
N TYR A 159 0.78 6.74 4.25
CA TYR A 159 1.66 5.88 5.04
C TYR A 159 0.98 5.23 6.24
N GLY A 160 0.04 5.95 6.87
CA GLY A 160 -0.84 5.37 7.89
C GLY A 160 -1.69 4.24 7.33
N GLY A 161 -2.14 4.38 6.08
CA GLY A 161 -2.87 3.33 5.36
C GLY A 161 -2.03 2.09 5.11
N PHE A 162 -0.77 2.24 4.70
CA PHE A 162 0.15 1.10 4.55
C PHE A 162 0.41 0.40 5.88
N LEU A 163 0.69 1.13 6.95
CA LEU A 163 0.90 0.56 8.27
C LEU A 163 -0.35 -0.13 8.82
N GLY A 164 -1.50 0.54 8.73
CA GLY A 164 -2.78 -0.01 9.20
C GLY A 164 -3.19 -1.24 8.39
N GLY A 165 -3.08 -1.19 7.07
CA GLY A 165 -3.35 -2.33 6.20
C GLY A 165 -2.43 -3.52 6.45
N TYR A 166 -1.14 -3.27 6.65
CA TYR A 166 -0.16 -4.30 7.03
C TYR A 166 -0.54 -4.95 8.37
N LEU A 167 -0.76 -4.15 9.42
CA LEU A 167 -1.11 -4.66 10.74
C LEU A 167 -2.44 -5.41 10.74
N GLY A 168 -3.46 -4.86 10.08
CA GLY A 168 -4.76 -5.51 9.96
C GLY A 168 -4.68 -6.85 9.22
N SER A 169 -3.97 -6.90 8.09
CA SER A 169 -3.71 -8.14 7.36
C SER A 169 -2.93 -9.14 8.19
N TRP A 170 -1.85 -8.70 8.84
CA TRP A 170 -1.00 -9.57 9.64
C TRP A 170 -1.75 -10.20 10.81
N LEU A 171 -2.51 -9.38 11.57
CA LEU A 171 -3.32 -9.87 12.70
C LEU A 171 -4.40 -10.86 12.24
N TYR A 172 -5.10 -10.52 11.15
CA TYR A 172 -6.14 -11.38 10.60
C TYR A 172 -5.58 -12.73 10.14
N LEU A 173 -4.52 -12.70 9.33
CA LEU A 173 -3.89 -13.90 8.78
C LEU A 173 -3.23 -14.77 9.86
N ARG A 174 -2.61 -14.13 10.87
CA ARG A 174 -2.05 -14.84 12.03
C ARG A 174 -3.11 -15.66 12.77
N ASN A 175 -4.31 -15.09 12.96
CA ASN A 175 -5.42 -15.79 13.60
C ASN A 175 -5.96 -16.97 12.77
N HIS A 176 -5.70 -16.96 11.45
CA HIS A 176 -6.08 -18.03 10.53
C HIS A 176 -4.90 -18.94 10.15
N ASN A 177 -3.75 -18.80 10.81
CA ASN A 177 -2.52 -19.57 10.54
C ASN A 177 -2.02 -19.48 9.08
N ILE A 178 -2.23 -18.35 8.42
CA ILE A 178 -1.76 -18.10 7.04
C ILE A 178 -0.56 -17.15 7.07
N ARG A 179 0.46 -17.44 6.27
CA ARG A 179 1.62 -16.55 6.13
C ARG A 179 1.27 -15.28 5.38
N LEU A 180 1.89 -14.18 5.77
CA LEU A 180 1.65 -12.86 5.16
C LEU A 180 2.15 -12.77 3.70
N LEU A 181 3.31 -13.34 3.37
CA LEU A 181 3.92 -13.20 2.05
C LEU A 181 3.08 -13.79 0.90
N PRO A 182 2.45 -14.98 1.01
CA PRO A 182 1.50 -15.45 -0.01
C PRO A 182 0.34 -14.49 -0.23
N TRP A 183 -0.23 -13.93 0.85
CA TRP A 183 -1.26 -12.89 0.78
C TRP A 183 -0.75 -11.63 0.09
N ALA A 184 0.43 -11.14 0.48
CA ALA A 184 1.03 -9.94 -0.13
C ALA A 184 1.21 -10.12 -1.65
N ASP A 185 1.65 -11.29 -2.11
CA ASP A 185 1.83 -11.58 -3.53
C ASP A 185 0.53 -11.51 -4.34
N VAL A 186 -0.60 -11.93 -3.77
CA VAL A 186 -1.91 -11.85 -4.46
C VAL A 186 -2.56 -10.48 -4.31
N CYS A 187 -2.19 -9.72 -3.29
CA CYS A 187 -2.74 -8.40 -3.00
C CYS A 187 -2.08 -7.28 -3.81
N VAL A 188 -0.76 -7.31 -4.04
CA VAL A 188 -0.06 -6.18 -4.70
C VAL A 188 -0.46 -5.91 -6.14
N PRO A 189 -0.87 -6.88 -6.99
CA PRO A 189 -1.47 -6.54 -8.29
C PRO A 189 -2.72 -5.69 -8.17
N SER A 190 -3.52 -5.86 -7.09
CA SER A 190 -4.68 -5.00 -6.82
C SER A 190 -4.27 -3.58 -6.41
N LEU A 191 -3.14 -3.42 -5.71
CA LEU A 191 -2.59 -2.08 -5.42
C LEU A 191 -2.14 -1.38 -6.69
N ALA A 192 -1.52 -2.09 -7.63
CA ALA A 192 -1.14 -1.54 -8.93
C ALA A 192 -2.37 -1.15 -9.78
N SER A 193 -3.42 -1.98 -9.81
CA SER A 193 -4.69 -1.64 -10.46
C SER A 193 -5.39 -0.48 -9.76
N GLY A 194 -5.30 -0.42 -8.44
CA GLY A 194 -5.80 0.68 -7.62
C GLY A 194 -5.12 2.00 -7.98
N LEU A 195 -3.79 2.00 -8.09
CA LEU A 195 -3.03 3.17 -8.54
C LEU A 195 -3.48 3.62 -9.93
N LEU A 196 -3.61 2.71 -10.90
CA LEU A 196 -4.10 3.01 -12.24
C LEU A 196 -5.44 3.74 -12.21
N VAL A 197 -6.44 3.21 -11.49
CA VAL A 197 -7.81 3.73 -11.51
C VAL A 197 -7.96 4.98 -10.64
N THR A 198 -7.38 4.98 -9.44
CA THR A 198 -7.53 6.09 -8.49
C THR A 198 -6.87 7.37 -9.01
N ARG A 199 -5.73 7.27 -9.74
CA ARG A 199 -5.03 8.43 -10.31
C ARG A 199 -5.83 9.12 -11.43
N VAL A 200 -6.70 8.39 -12.12
CA VAL A 200 -7.71 9.02 -13.00
C VAL A 200 -8.67 9.89 -12.19
N GLY A 201 -9.07 9.44 -11.00
CA GLY A 201 -9.89 10.25 -10.07
C GLY A 201 -9.19 11.53 -9.61
N CYS A 202 -7.89 11.44 -9.24
CA CYS A 202 -7.05 12.60 -8.91
C CYS A 202 -6.96 13.59 -10.08
N TYR A 203 -6.83 13.10 -11.30
CA TYR A 203 -6.80 13.92 -12.51
C TYR A 203 -8.12 14.65 -12.76
N LEU A 204 -9.25 13.98 -12.60
CA LEU A 204 -10.57 14.58 -12.73
C LEU A 204 -10.83 15.65 -11.67
N PHE A 205 -10.29 15.50 -10.48
CA PHE A 205 -10.36 16.45 -9.39
C PHE A 205 -9.31 17.58 -9.48
N GLY A 206 -8.14 17.31 -10.10
CA GLY A 206 -7.05 18.28 -10.27
C GLY A 206 -6.09 18.39 -9.09
N CYS A 207 -6.08 17.43 -8.17
CA CYS A 207 -5.06 17.32 -7.10
C CYS A 207 -3.80 16.58 -7.56
N ASP A 208 -2.75 16.57 -6.73
CA ASP A 208 -1.49 15.84 -7.01
C ASP A 208 -0.80 16.26 -8.33
N PHE A 209 -0.92 17.50 -8.74
CA PHE A 209 -0.34 18.03 -9.97
C PHE A 209 1.17 18.28 -9.85
N GLY A 210 1.82 18.47 -11.00
CA GLY A 210 3.26 18.69 -11.08
C GLY A 210 3.66 20.13 -11.28
N LYS A 211 4.98 20.36 -11.39
CA LYS A 211 5.61 21.65 -11.69
C LYS A 211 5.15 22.20 -13.03
N ARG A 212 5.28 23.52 -13.20
CA ARG A 212 4.96 24.17 -14.47
C ARG A 212 5.76 23.56 -15.61
N LEU A 213 5.09 23.37 -16.74
CA LEU A 213 5.73 22.95 -17.98
C LEU A 213 6.58 24.07 -18.55
N ALA A 214 7.66 23.70 -19.21
CA ALA A 214 8.46 24.62 -19.99
C ALA A 214 7.62 25.21 -21.17
N PRO A 215 7.89 26.45 -21.60
CA PRO A 215 7.12 27.10 -22.68
C PRO A 215 7.15 26.35 -24.02
N ASP A 216 8.20 25.57 -24.27
CA ASP A 216 8.43 24.73 -25.45
C ASP A 216 7.89 23.31 -25.32
N ALA A 217 7.15 23.02 -24.22
CA ALA A 217 6.57 21.70 -24.00
C ALA A 217 5.57 21.33 -25.12
N PRO A 218 5.44 20.05 -25.46
CA PRO A 218 4.49 19.58 -26.47
C PRO A 218 3.05 20.01 -26.17
N ALA A 219 2.36 20.53 -27.19
CA ALA A 219 1.00 21.08 -27.03
C ALA A 219 0.00 20.09 -26.43
N PHE A 220 0.11 18.79 -26.73
CA PHE A 220 -0.76 17.77 -26.14
C PHE A 220 -0.53 17.66 -24.61
N LEU A 221 0.70 17.79 -24.17
CA LEU A 221 1.06 17.72 -22.75
C LEU A 221 0.55 18.96 -22.00
N ALA A 222 0.74 20.14 -22.61
CA ALA A 222 0.20 21.39 -22.08
C ALA A 222 -1.33 21.31 -21.92
N LYS A 223 -2.05 20.77 -22.94
CA LYS A 223 -3.49 20.58 -22.88
C LYS A 223 -3.92 19.60 -21.77
N LEU A 224 -3.18 18.52 -21.56
CA LEU A 224 -3.45 17.56 -20.47
C LEU A 224 -3.14 18.15 -19.09
N GLY A 225 -2.14 19.02 -19.00
CA GLY A 225 -1.69 19.65 -17.75
C GLY A 225 -2.41 20.95 -17.40
N THR A 226 -3.48 21.34 -18.10
CA THR A 226 -4.23 22.56 -17.85
C THR A 226 -5.50 22.25 -17.06
N PHE A 227 -5.64 22.83 -15.86
CA PHE A 227 -6.73 22.57 -14.92
C PHE A 227 -7.70 23.77 -14.87
N PRO A 228 -9.02 23.54 -14.96
CA PRO A 228 -10.00 24.60 -15.06
C PRO A 228 -10.22 25.33 -13.73
N HIS A 229 -10.64 26.58 -13.84
CA HIS A 229 -11.32 27.27 -12.77
C HIS A 229 -12.77 26.77 -12.72
N TRP A 230 -13.20 26.27 -11.59
CA TRP A 230 -14.60 25.93 -11.37
C TRP A 230 -15.34 27.12 -10.76
N ALA A 231 -16.59 27.30 -11.13
CA ALA A 231 -17.41 28.35 -10.53
C ALA A 231 -17.58 28.16 -9.02
N THR A 232 -17.62 29.26 -8.29
CA THR A 232 -17.91 29.29 -6.84
C THR A 232 -19.14 28.43 -6.52
N GLY A 233 -19.03 27.57 -5.49
CA GLY A 233 -20.11 26.67 -5.11
C GLY A 233 -20.18 25.36 -5.93
N THR A 234 -19.25 25.12 -6.85
CA THR A 234 -19.15 23.81 -7.54
C THR A 234 -18.83 22.68 -6.56
N LEU A 235 -17.99 22.95 -5.54
CA LEU A 235 -17.70 22.04 -4.45
C LEU A 235 -18.47 22.46 -3.19
N ASP A 236 -19.03 21.48 -2.48
CA ASP A 236 -19.60 21.72 -1.15
C ASP A 236 -18.44 22.01 -0.18
N GLY A 237 -18.26 23.27 0.21
CA GLY A 237 -17.16 23.72 1.05
C GLY A 237 -16.40 24.94 0.52
N GLY A 238 -16.80 25.47 -0.63
CA GLY A 238 -16.42 26.81 -1.07
C GLY A 238 -15.06 26.93 -1.75
N GLY A 239 -14.44 25.86 -2.21
CA GLY A 239 -13.21 25.94 -3.00
C GLY A 239 -13.49 26.44 -4.42
N ASP A 240 -12.85 27.54 -4.83
CA ASP A 240 -12.90 28.05 -6.18
C ASP A 240 -11.78 27.41 -7.02
N GLY A 241 -12.17 26.76 -8.12
CA GLY A 241 -11.24 26.17 -9.07
C GLY A 241 -10.60 24.83 -8.67
N ALA A 242 -9.84 24.27 -9.59
CA ALA A 242 -9.04 23.10 -9.32
C ALA A 242 -7.86 23.44 -8.40
N PRO A 243 -7.36 22.51 -7.55
CA PRO A 243 -6.24 22.75 -6.64
C PRO A 243 -5.00 23.37 -7.32
N ALA A 244 -4.70 22.96 -8.56
CA ALA A 244 -3.61 23.55 -9.36
C ALA A 244 -3.87 25.01 -9.71
N TRP A 245 -5.12 25.38 -10.03
CA TRP A 245 -5.48 26.77 -10.32
C TRP A 245 -5.42 27.63 -9.06
N SER A 246 -5.97 27.16 -7.94
CA SER A 246 -5.93 27.88 -6.66
C SER A 246 -4.50 28.14 -6.22
N LYS A 247 -3.59 27.13 -6.26
CA LYS A 247 -2.18 27.32 -5.92
C LYS A 247 -1.50 28.37 -6.82
N HIS A 248 -1.81 28.36 -8.12
CA HIS A 248 -1.24 29.35 -9.03
C HIS A 248 -1.74 30.77 -8.75
N LEU A 249 -3.01 30.90 -8.35
CA LEU A 249 -3.58 32.20 -7.97
C LEU A 249 -2.91 32.74 -6.69
N ASP A 250 -2.73 31.88 -5.69
CA ASP A 250 -2.05 32.24 -4.44
C ASP A 250 -0.58 32.65 -4.72
N ALA A 251 0.12 31.88 -5.56
CA ALA A 251 1.51 32.18 -5.96
C ALA A 251 1.62 33.45 -6.79
N ALA A 252 0.61 33.79 -7.60
CA ALA A 252 0.57 35.03 -8.36
C ALA A 252 0.35 36.26 -7.47
N GLY A 253 -0.26 36.09 -6.29
CA GLY A 253 -0.59 37.14 -5.34
C GLY A 253 -1.86 37.91 -5.74
N HIS A 254 -2.80 38.04 -4.82
CA HIS A 254 -4.07 38.75 -5.05
C HIS A 254 -3.85 40.21 -5.49
N GLY A 255 -4.54 40.62 -6.54
CA GLY A 255 -4.49 41.98 -7.07
C GLY A 255 -3.31 42.27 -8.02
N THR A 256 -2.47 41.31 -8.34
CA THR A 256 -1.37 41.46 -9.30
C THR A 256 -1.84 41.32 -10.75
N PRO A 257 -1.09 41.85 -11.74
CA PRO A 257 -1.37 41.61 -13.17
C PRO A 257 -1.39 40.13 -13.53
N ALA A 258 -0.52 39.31 -12.91
CA ALA A 258 -0.44 37.87 -13.13
C ALA A 258 -1.71 37.14 -12.65
N ALA A 259 -2.25 37.52 -11.48
CA ALA A 259 -3.52 36.99 -10.99
C ALA A 259 -4.70 37.39 -11.90
N ALA A 260 -4.72 38.64 -12.39
CA ALA A 260 -5.74 39.11 -13.32
C ALA A 260 -5.69 38.36 -14.67
N GLU A 261 -4.50 38.03 -15.15
CA GLU A 261 -4.29 37.18 -16.34
C GLU A 261 -4.82 35.77 -16.11
N LEU A 262 -4.48 35.15 -14.97
CA LEU A 262 -4.94 33.80 -14.61
C LEU A 262 -6.47 33.73 -14.53
N MET A 263 -7.11 34.74 -13.95
CA MET A 263 -8.56 34.86 -13.90
C MET A 263 -9.20 34.99 -15.30
N LYS A 264 -8.55 35.73 -16.21
CA LYS A 264 -9.01 35.86 -17.61
C LYS A 264 -8.87 34.54 -18.37
N MET A 265 -7.81 33.79 -18.16
CA MET A 265 -7.59 32.48 -18.80
C MET A 265 -8.60 31.43 -18.35
N ASN A 266 -9.22 31.60 -17.18
CA ASN A 266 -10.16 30.64 -16.58
C ASN A 266 -9.62 29.22 -16.43
N HIS A 267 -8.30 29.07 -16.34
CA HIS A 267 -7.59 27.80 -16.12
C HIS A 267 -6.18 28.04 -15.56
N SER A 268 -5.58 27.00 -14.98
CA SER A 268 -4.20 27.04 -14.47
C SER A 268 -3.19 27.25 -15.61
N TRP A 269 -1.98 27.69 -15.27
CA TRP A 269 -0.85 27.49 -16.17
C TRP A 269 -0.63 25.99 -16.43
N PRO A 270 -0.09 25.62 -17.61
CA PRO A 270 0.19 24.22 -17.91
C PRO A 270 1.23 23.64 -16.92
N VAL A 271 0.91 22.48 -16.33
CA VAL A 271 1.77 21.74 -15.40
C VAL A 271 1.97 20.31 -15.87
N HIS A 272 2.94 19.63 -15.30
CA HIS A 272 3.09 18.20 -15.53
C HIS A 272 1.86 17.44 -14.99
N PRO A 273 1.12 16.67 -15.83
CA PRO A 273 -0.03 15.87 -15.39
C PRO A 273 0.45 14.59 -14.67
N THR A 274 1.05 14.76 -13.49
CA THR A 274 1.67 13.69 -12.70
C THR A 274 0.69 12.58 -12.37
N GLN A 275 -0.59 12.88 -12.25
CA GLN A 275 -1.65 11.90 -12.06
C GLN A 275 -1.73 10.89 -13.23
N ILE A 276 -1.62 11.37 -14.47
CA ILE A 276 -1.58 10.51 -15.66
C ILE A 276 -0.30 9.68 -15.67
N TYR A 277 0.84 10.28 -15.32
CA TYR A 277 2.11 9.54 -15.22
C TYR A 277 2.01 8.40 -14.20
N GLU A 278 1.45 8.67 -13.02
CA GLU A 278 1.25 7.64 -11.99
C GLU A 278 0.22 6.59 -12.42
N SER A 279 -0.81 6.97 -13.19
CA SER A 279 -1.75 6.00 -13.75
C SER A 279 -1.07 5.05 -14.75
N ILE A 280 -0.21 5.57 -15.62
CA ILE A 280 0.60 4.78 -16.55
C ILE A 280 1.57 3.87 -15.79
N VAL A 281 2.20 4.37 -14.73
CA VAL A 281 3.05 3.56 -13.84
C VAL A 281 2.23 2.44 -13.21
N GLY A 282 1.02 2.71 -12.74
CA GLY A 282 0.11 1.69 -12.21
C GLY A 282 -0.17 0.57 -13.23
N LEU A 283 -0.46 0.94 -14.49
CA LEU A 283 -0.66 -0.01 -15.58
C LEU A 283 0.61 -0.84 -15.87
N ALA A 284 1.77 -0.17 -15.97
CA ALA A 284 3.04 -0.84 -16.23
C ALA A 284 3.42 -1.82 -15.10
N LEU A 285 3.22 -1.40 -13.84
CA LEU A 285 3.44 -2.27 -12.68
C LEU A 285 2.47 -3.45 -12.69
N LEU A 286 1.18 -3.24 -12.96
CA LEU A 286 0.20 -4.32 -13.05
C LEU A 286 0.62 -5.36 -14.09
N ALA A 287 0.98 -4.91 -15.29
CA ALA A 287 1.45 -5.80 -16.38
C ALA A 287 2.73 -6.56 -15.98
N LEU A 288 3.71 -5.86 -15.38
CA LEU A 288 4.95 -6.46 -14.89
C LEU A 288 4.70 -7.54 -13.84
N LEU A 289 3.83 -7.24 -12.85
CA LEU A 289 3.54 -8.15 -11.75
C LEU A 289 2.78 -9.39 -12.24
N LEU A 290 1.77 -9.23 -13.10
CA LEU A 290 1.04 -10.34 -13.69
C LEU A 290 1.94 -11.22 -14.58
N TRP A 291 2.85 -10.61 -15.34
CA TRP A 291 3.86 -11.36 -16.10
C TRP A 291 4.82 -12.11 -15.18
N GLN A 292 5.35 -11.45 -14.12
CA GLN A 292 6.30 -12.07 -13.18
C GLN A 292 5.67 -13.21 -12.38
N ARG A 293 4.36 -13.16 -12.10
CA ARG A 293 3.65 -14.26 -11.41
C ARG A 293 3.78 -15.60 -12.13
N LYS A 294 3.81 -15.60 -13.46
CA LYS A 294 4.05 -16.83 -14.24
C LYS A 294 5.44 -17.43 -14.02
N HIS A 295 6.40 -16.61 -13.57
CA HIS A 295 7.81 -16.98 -13.38
C HIS A 295 8.24 -16.93 -11.91
N GLN A 296 7.30 -16.92 -10.99
CA GLN A 296 7.56 -16.80 -9.56
C GLN A 296 8.36 -17.99 -9.03
N LYS A 297 9.38 -17.72 -8.19
CA LYS A 297 10.29 -18.72 -7.62
C LYS A 297 10.18 -18.85 -6.11
N PHE A 298 9.63 -17.86 -5.42
CA PHE A 298 9.40 -17.89 -3.97
C PHE A 298 8.20 -17.00 -3.59
N ARG A 299 7.59 -17.30 -2.46
CA ARG A 299 6.49 -16.48 -1.91
C ARG A 299 7.04 -15.16 -1.37
N GLY A 300 6.39 -14.05 -1.72
CA GLY A 300 6.86 -12.68 -1.47
C GLY A 300 7.59 -12.05 -2.66
N GLN A 301 7.90 -12.81 -3.73
CA GLN A 301 8.63 -12.27 -4.88
C GLN A 301 7.89 -11.13 -5.57
N ILE A 302 6.59 -11.27 -5.74
CA ILE A 302 5.75 -10.27 -6.41
C ILE A 302 5.63 -9.02 -5.54
N PHE A 303 5.46 -9.21 -4.23
CA PHE A 303 5.43 -8.11 -3.26
C PHE A 303 6.75 -7.31 -3.25
N PHE A 304 7.88 -7.99 -3.14
CA PHE A 304 9.19 -7.31 -3.13
C PHE A 304 9.47 -6.59 -4.45
N LEU A 305 9.12 -7.20 -5.59
CA LEU A 305 9.26 -6.56 -6.90
C LEU A 305 8.41 -5.29 -6.99
N PHE A 306 7.15 -5.34 -6.53
CA PHE A 306 6.28 -4.18 -6.47
C PHE A 306 6.86 -3.07 -5.59
N ALA A 307 7.25 -3.41 -4.36
CA ALA A 307 7.73 -2.43 -3.40
C ALA A 307 9.00 -1.72 -3.91
N PHE A 308 9.93 -2.46 -4.54
CA PHE A 308 11.12 -1.89 -5.17
C PHE A 308 10.76 -1.00 -6.36
N ALA A 309 10.00 -1.53 -7.33
CA ALA A 309 9.70 -0.82 -8.56
C ALA A 309 8.81 0.42 -8.31
N TYR A 310 7.81 0.30 -7.43
CA TYR A 310 6.99 1.44 -7.04
C TYR A 310 7.81 2.51 -6.30
N GLY A 311 8.66 2.11 -5.34
CA GLY A 311 9.53 3.03 -4.62
C GLY A 311 10.45 3.81 -5.56
N TYR A 312 11.05 3.14 -6.55
CA TYR A 312 11.89 3.76 -7.57
C TYR A 312 11.11 4.74 -8.47
N LEU A 313 9.97 4.30 -9.02
CA LEU A 313 9.16 5.12 -9.91
C LEU A 313 8.50 6.30 -9.17
N ARG A 314 8.08 6.08 -7.93
CA ARG A 314 7.56 7.14 -7.06
C ARG A 314 8.63 8.20 -6.76
N PHE A 315 9.88 7.79 -6.51
CA PHE A 315 10.99 8.73 -6.32
C PHE A 315 11.15 9.65 -7.53
N LEU A 316 11.07 9.11 -8.75
CA LEU A 316 11.20 9.91 -10.00
C LEU A 316 10.02 10.86 -10.21
N ILE A 317 8.78 10.38 -10.02
CA ILE A 317 7.58 11.21 -10.21
C ILE A 317 7.55 12.34 -9.18
N GLU A 318 7.97 12.07 -7.95
CA GLU A 318 7.98 13.05 -6.87
C GLU A 318 8.84 14.29 -7.19
N MET A 319 9.86 14.13 -8.03
CA MET A 319 10.66 15.26 -8.51
C MET A 319 9.89 16.24 -9.40
N LEU A 320 8.83 15.75 -10.05
CA LEU A 320 7.97 16.52 -10.93
C LEU A 320 6.75 17.12 -10.20
N ARG A 321 6.46 16.69 -8.98
CA ARG A 321 5.31 17.16 -8.21
C ARG A 321 5.56 18.54 -7.62
N ASP A 322 4.49 19.31 -7.44
CA ASP A 322 4.50 20.67 -6.93
C ASP A 322 3.37 20.96 -5.93
N ASP A 323 2.64 19.97 -5.48
CA ASP A 323 1.61 20.14 -4.46
C ASP A 323 2.22 20.42 -3.07
N SER A 324 1.53 21.21 -2.25
CA SER A 324 2.03 21.70 -0.95
C SER A 324 2.04 20.63 0.16
N GLU A 325 1.30 19.53 -0.02
CA GLU A 325 1.10 18.50 1.01
C GLU A 325 2.22 17.44 1.07
N ARG A 326 3.35 17.65 0.38
CA ARG A 326 4.37 16.61 0.20
C ARG A 326 5.20 16.27 1.44
N GLY A 327 5.27 17.21 2.40
CA GLY A 327 6.20 17.13 3.53
C GLY A 327 7.65 17.11 3.06
N GLU A 328 8.41 18.17 3.35
CA GLU A 328 9.82 18.30 2.96
C GLU A 328 10.71 17.98 4.15
N PHE A 329 11.79 17.24 3.93
CA PHE A 329 12.70 16.83 4.99
C PHE A 329 14.17 16.97 4.56
N GLY A 330 14.82 18.01 5.09
CA GLY A 330 16.22 18.33 4.81
C GLY A 330 16.41 19.14 3.54
N THR A 331 17.61 19.70 3.41
CA THR A 331 18.04 20.49 2.25
C THR A 331 19.36 19.94 1.74
N PHE A 332 19.42 19.57 0.47
CA PHE A 332 20.58 18.93 -0.14
C PHE A 332 20.86 19.52 -1.52
N PRO A 333 22.13 19.58 -1.96
CA PRO A 333 22.45 19.94 -3.34
C PRO A 333 21.79 18.95 -4.33
N LEU A 334 20.94 19.47 -5.23
CA LEU A 334 20.15 18.67 -6.18
C LEU A 334 21.02 17.71 -7.01
N HIS A 335 22.18 18.23 -7.49
CA HIS A 335 23.11 17.48 -8.34
C HIS A 335 23.85 16.33 -7.63
N LEU A 336 23.78 16.26 -6.29
CA LEU A 336 24.33 15.16 -5.50
C LEU A 336 23.22 14.23 -4.99
N PHE A 337 22.13 14.81 -4.48
CA PHE A 337 21.05 14.04 -3.88
C PHE A 337 20.37 13.10 -4.87
N VAL A 338 20.00 13.62 -6.03
CA VAL A 338 19.24 12.82 -7.01
C VAL A 338 20.10 11.71 -7.63
N PRO A 339 21.31 12.00 -8.20
CA PRO A 339 22.16 10.95 -8.72
C PRO A 339 22.61 9.95 -7.65
N GLY A 340 22.92 10.43 -6.44
CA GLY A 340 23.30 9.59 -5.31
C GLY A 340 22.21 8.62 -4.89
N SER A 341 20.99 9.10 -4.75
CA SER A 341 19.81 8.25 -4.43
C SER A 341 19.54 7.21 -5.53
N LEU A 342 19.59 7.62 -6.79
CA LEU A 342 19.42 6.71 -7.92
C LEU A 342 20.57 5.68 -8.00
N ALA A 343 21.80 6.05 -7.67
CA ALA A 343 22.93 5.14 -7.60
C ALA A 343 22.77 4.10 -6.48
N ILE A 344 22.30 4.51 -5.30
CA ILE A 344 21.97 3.58 -4.19
C ILE A 344 20.88 2.59 -4.63
N MET A 345 19.82 3.07 -5.29
CA MET A 345 18.77 2.20 -5.81
C MET A 345 19.28 1.26 -6.91
N ALA A 346 20.19 1.72 -7.79
CA ALA A 346 20.83 0.87 -8.80
C ALA A 346 21.70 -0.22 -8.16
N ILE A 347 22.46 0.11 -7.11
CA ILE A 347 23.23 -0.86 -6.33
C ILE A 347 22.28 -1.88 -5.68
N ALA A 348 21.21 -1.42 -5.04
CA ALA A 348 20.19 -2.29 -4.46
C ALA A 348 19.57 -3.23 -5.51
N PHE A 349 19.28 -2.72 -6.72
CA PHE A 349 18.82 -3.55 -7.84
C PHE A 349 19.84 -4.62 -8.22
N VAL A 350 21.12 -4.26 -8.35
CA VAL A 350 22.19 -5.18 -8.75
C VAL A 350 22.37 -6.31 -7.76
N PHE A 351 22.39 -6.02 -6.46
CA PHE A 351 22.63 -7.02 -5.42
C PHE A 351 21.36 -7.74 -4.94
N GLY A 352 20.18 -7.19 -5.23
CA GLY A 352 18.89 -7.74 -4.83
C GLY A 352 18.07 -8.24 -6.03
N ILE A 353 17.26 -7.36 -6.59
CA ILE A 353 16.20 -7.68 -7.55
C ILE A 353 16.74 -8.38 -8.81
N SER A 354 17.90 -7.97 -9.32
CA SER A 354 18.49 -8.55 -10.54
C SER A 354 18.81 -10.04 -10.42
N LEU A 355 18.92 -10.57 -9.20
CA LEU A 355 19.13 -12.00 -8.96
C LEU A 355 18.00 -12.86 -9.50
N GLY A 356 16.77 -12.31 -9.53
CA GLY A 356 15.59 -12.97 -10.10
C GLY A 356 15.63 -13.14 -11.62
N ILE A 357 16.50 -12.42 -12.33
CA ILE A 357 16.69 -12.56 -13.77
C ILE A 357 17.58 -13.79 -14.01
N THR A 358 16.99 -14.87 -14.53
CA THR A 358 17.67 -16.15 -14.70
C THR A 358 18.70 -16.13 -15.83
N ASN A 359 18.39 -15.46 -16.95
CA ASN A 359 19.28 -15.34 -18.09
C ASN A 359 20.45 -14.40 -17.75
N LEU A 360 21.69 -14.93 -17.82
CA LEU A 360 22.90 -14.18 -17.45
C LEU A 360 23.11 -12.94 -18.32
N ARG A 361 22.89 -13.05 -19.65
CA ARG A 361 23.07 -11.91 -20.58
C ARG A 361 22.07 -10.79 -20.24
N THR A 362 20.79 -11.12 -20.11
CA THR A 362 19.75 -10.17 -19.73
C THR A 362 20.03 -9.54 -18.34
N ARG A 363 20.50 -10.33 -17.39
CA ARG A 363 20.89 -9.85 -16.05
C ARG A 363 22.03 -8.84 -16.12
N MET A 364 23.08 -9.13 -16.90
CA MET A 364 24.20 -8.21 -17.06
C MET A 364 23.78 -6.91 -17.75
N ILE A 365 22.99 -7.00 -18.82
CA ILE A 365 22.43 -5.82 -19.50
C ILE A 365 21.58 -5.00 -18.52
N ALA A 366 20.66 -5.62 -17.77
CA ALA A 366 19.82 -4.91 -16.81
C ALA A 366 20.64 -4.23 -15.71
N ARG A 367 21.72 -4.87 -15.23
CA ARG A 367 22.64 -4.28 -14.24
C ARG A 367 23.36 -3.04 -14.78
N VAL A 368 23.84 -3.08 -16.01
CA VAL A 368 24.48 -1.92 -16.65
C VAL A 368 23.45 -0.81 -16.87
N LEU A 369 22.27 -1.14 -17.40
CA LEU A 369 21.19 -0.17 -17.62
C LEU A 369 20.69 0.48 -16.31
N ALA A 370 20.78 -0.21 -15.18
CA ALA A 370 20.40 0.38 -13.89
C ALA A 370 21.25 1.59 -13.50
N PHE A 371 22.49 1.72 -14.01
CA PHE A 371 23.35 2.87 -13.75
C PHE A 371 23.16 4.01 -14.76
N VAL A 372 22.36 3.82 -15.82
CA VAL A 372 22.09 4.91 -16.79
C VAL A 372 21.34 6.09 -16.13
N PRO A 373 20.25 5.89 -15.36
CA PRO A 373 19.54 7.01 -14.72
C PRO A 373 20.41 7.86 -13.78
N PRO A 374 21.22 7.32 -12.85
CA PRO A 374 22.09 8.14 -12.01
C PRO A 374 23.13 8.93 -12.81
N VAL A 375 23.73 8.33 -13.85
CA VAL A 375 24.70 9.02 -14.72
C VAL A 375 24.03 10.14 -15.51
N VAL A 376 22.88 9.89 -16.11
CA VAL A 376 22.11 10.91 -16.83
C VAL A 376 21.71 12.03 -15.88
N ALA A 377 21.21 11.72 -14.68
CA ALA A 377 20.85 12.71 -13.68
C ALA A 377 22.06 13.57 -13.26
N TYR A 378 23.23 12.96 -13.06
CA TYR A 378 24.45 13.70 -12.72
C TYR A 378 24.84 14.69 -13.83
N ILE A 379 24.79 14.27 -15.10
CA ILE A 379 25.10 15.13 -16.25
C ILE A 379 24.04 16.23 -16.42
N MET A 380 22.76 15.89 -16.27
CA MET A 380 21.66 16.83 -16.51
C MET A 380 21.53 17.89 -15.41
N LEU A 381 21.85 17.53 -14.16
CA LEU A 381 21.72 18.38 -12.98
C LEU A 381 23.05 19.05 -12.59
N ALA A 382 24.06 19.01 -13.44
CA ALA A 382 25.36 19.64 -13.18
C ALA A 382 25.21 21.16 -12.90
N PRO A 383 25.84 21.73 -11.84
CA PRO A 383 25.70 23.12 -11.45
C PRO A 383 26.05 24.12 -12.58
N ALA A 384 26.99 23.74 -13.46
CA ALA A 384 27.37 24.53 -14.62
C ALA A 384 26.22 24.86 -15.59
N LYS A 385 25.12 24.07 -15.56
CA LYS A 385 23.92 24.29 -16.39
C LYS A 385 22.95 25.32 -15.79
N PHE A 386 22.98 25.49 -14.48
CA PHE A 386 22.05 26.34 -13.73
C PHE A 386 22.71 27.68 -13.27
N GLY A 387 24.03 27.83 -13.43
CA GLY A 387 24.77 28.97 -12.95
C GLY A 387 24.98 29.01 -11.43
N GLU A 388 24.22 28.20 -10.68
CA GLU A 388 24.28 28.11 -9.22
C GLU A 388 23.96 26.66 -8.76
N VAL A 389 24.23 26.40 -7.48
CA VAL A 389 23.88 25.12 -6.85
C VAL A 389 22.42 25.14 -6.44
N VAL A 390 21.58 24.51 -7.24
CA VAL A 390 20.15 24.34 -6.93
C VAL A 390 20.01 23.38 -5.73
N GLN A 391 19.22 23.80 -4.75
CA GLN A 391 18.89 22.97 -3.58
C GLN A 391 17.67 22.11 -3.85
N ALA A 392 17.73 20.86 -3.37
CA ALA A 392 16.60 19.95 -3.34
C ALA A 392 16.03 19.88 -1.92
N HIS A 393 14.71 19.88 -1.83
CA HIS A 393 13.96 19.63 -0.61
C HIS A 393 13.25 18.27 -0.75
N PRO A 394 13.93 17.16 -0.36
CA PRO A 394 13.37 15.83 -0.55
C PRO A 394 12.07 15.64 0.22
N SER A 395 11.07 15.06 -0.44
CA SER A 395 9.82 14.72 0.22
C SER A 395 9.93 13.46 1.07
N THR A 396 9.02 13.32 2.03
CA THR A 396 8.88 12.08 2.84
C THR A 396 8.76 10.85 1.95
N SER A 397 8.06 10.96 0.80
CA SER A 397 7.91 9.89 -0.18
C SER A 397 9.24 9.46 -0.81
N GLN A 398 10.16 10.40 -1.07
CA GLN A 398 11.48 10.10 -1.62
C GLN A 398 12.35 9.34 -0.63
N TRP A 399 12.37 9.75 0.64
CA TRP A 399 13.10 9.03 1.68
C TRP A 399 12.57 7.62 1.91
N ILE A 400 11.25 7.46 2.00
CA ILE A 400 10.63 6.14 2.16
C ILE A 400 10.89 5.27 0.93
N GLY A 401 10.80 5.84 -0.29
CA GLY A 401 11.11 5.12 -1.52
C GLY A 401 12.56 4.62 -1.56
N LEU A 402 13.51 5.46 -1.16
CA LEU A 402 14.94 5.11 -1.10
C LEU A 402 15.20 4.00 -0.06
N LEU A 403 14.70 4.18 1.16
CA LEU A 403 14.88 3.22 2.24
C LEU A 403 14.22 1.87 1.90
N SER A 404 12.98 1.90 1.41
CA SER A 404 12.25 0.69 1.04
C SER A 404 12.95 -0.07 -0.08
N ALA A 405 13.52 0.62 -1.08
CA ALA A 405 14.27 -0.03 -2.16
C ALA A 405 15.46 -0.84 -1.62
N VAL A 406 16.23 -0.28 -0.67
CA VAL A 406 17.38 -0.97 -0.06
C VAL A 406 16.94 -2.17 0.77
N VAL A 407 15.97 -1.95 1.67
CA VAL A 407 15.48 -2.99 2.59
C VAL A 407 14.86 -4.15 1.80
N VAL A 408 14.03 -3.83 0.83
CA VAL A 408 13.35 -4.82 -0.01
C VAL A 408 14.35 -5.62 -0.86
N ALA A 409 15.37 -4.96 -1.43
CA ALA A 409 16.41 -5.63 -2.19
C ALA A 409 17.20 -6.64 -1.33
N TYR A 410 17.48 -6.29 -0.08
CA TYR A 410 18.11 -7.20 0.87
C TYR A 410 17.24 -8.45 1.13
N PHE A 411 15.96 -8.26 1.48
CA PHE A 411 15.06 -9.39 1.73
C PHE A 411 14.81 -10.23 0.48
N TYR A 412 14.74 -9.59 -0.69
CA TYR A 412 14.65 -10.30 -1.97
C TYR A 412 15.86 -11.21 -2.19
N ALA A 413 17.08 -10.69 -1.98
CA ALA A 413 18.30 -11.47 -2.13
C ALA A 413 18.33 -12.68 -1.18
N ARG A 414 17.96 -12.48 0.09
CA ARG A 414 17.86 -13.56 1.09
C ARG A 414 16.84 -14.62 0.70
N ALA A 415 15.65 -14.18 0.28
CA ALA A 415 14.59 -15.10 -0.17
C ALA A 415 14.99 -15.86 -1.44
N TRP A 416 15.69 -15.20 -2.36
CA TRP A 416 16.25 -15.83 -3.56
C TRP A 416 17.28 -16.89 -3.24
N GLU A 417 18.17 -16.65 -2.26
CA GLU A 417 19.14 -17.63 -1.81
C GLU A 417 18.46 -18.90 -1.25
N ILE A 418 17.40 -18.71 -0.43
CA ILE A 418 16.58 -19.82 0.09
C ILE A 418 15.91 -20.57 -1.06
N ALA A 419 15.33 -19.85 -2.02
CA ALA A 419 14.65 -20.47 -3.17
C ALA A 419 15.60 -21.31 -4.05
N ARG A 420 16.87 -20.92 -4.14
CA ARG A 420 17.87 -21.71 -4.85
C ARG A 420 18.23 -23.02 -4.13
N LYS A 421 18.28 -22.99 -2.79
CA LYS A 421 18.63 -24.16 -1.96
C LYS A 421 17.44 -25.11 -1.77
N ALA A 422 16.23 -24.56 -1.59
CA ALA A 422 15.02 -25.31 -1.28
C ALA A 422 13.80 -24.77 -2.05
N PRO A 423 13.70 -24.99 -3.39
CA PRO A 423 12.68 -24.36 -4.24
C PRO A 423 11.24 -24.78 -3.87
N LYS A 424 11.03 -26.03 -3.42
CA LYS A 424 9.71 -26.49 -2.97
C LYS A 424 9.26 -25.76 -1.70
N ALA A 425 10.15 -25.65 -0.71
CA ALA A 425 9.87 -24.95 0.54
C ALA A 425 9.64 -23.44 0.32
N ALA A 426 10.36 -22.81 -0.61
CA ALA A 426 10.22 -21.40 -0.93
C ALA A 426 8.85 -21.04 -1.57
N MET A 427 8.19 -22.00 -2.22
CA MET A 427 6.87 -21.86 -2.81
C MET A 427 5.74 -22.45 -1.96
N SER A 428 6.08 -23.07 -0.81
CA SER A 428 5.10 -23.66 0.09
C SER A 428 4.15 -22.60 0.67
N LEU A 429 2.89 -22.99 0.82
CA LEU A 429 1.86 -22.26 1.55
C LEU A 429 1.80 -22.64 3.02
N GLU A 430 2.70 -23.56 3.48
CA GLU A 430 2.71 -24.03 4.86
C GLU A 430 2.66 -22.87 5.86
N THR A 431 1.78 -23.02 6.80
CA THR A 431 1.42 -22.03 7.81
C THR A 431 2.34 -22.14 9.03
N LEU A 432 2.25 -21.15 9.91
CA LEU A 432 2.87 -21.18 11.24
C LEU A 432 2.08 -22.10 12.19
N GLY A 433 1.85 -23.35 11.80
CA GLY A 433 1.05 -24.33 12.51
C GLY A 433 0.30 -25.23 11.54
N ASP A 434 -0.24 -26.33 12.02
CA ASP A 434 -0.92 -27.34 11.20
C ASP A 434 -2.17 -26.78 10.50
N PHE A 435 -1.97 -26.15 9.36
CA PHE A 435 -3.05 -25.83 8.45
C PHE A 435 -3.52 -27.14 7.81
N LYS A 436 -4.70 -27.61 8.21
CA LYS A 436 -5.38 -28.69 7.51
C LYS A 436 -6.00 -28.10 6.26
N VAL A 437 -5.39 -28.36 5.12
CA VAL A 437 -5.99 -28.14 3.80
C VAL A 437 -7.32 -28.91 3.81
N THR A 438 -8.43 -28.21 3.60
CA THR A 438 -9.73 -28.87 3.46
C THR A 438 -9.80 -29.54 2.09
N ALA A 439 -10.64 -30.57 1.93
CA ALA A 439 -10.75 -31.31 0.67
C ALA A 439 -11.12 -30.41 -0.54
N ASP A 440 -11.71 -29.23 -0.31
CA ASP A 440 -11.95 -28.21 -1.36
C ASP A 440 -10.67 -27.47 -1.77
N ASP A 441 -9.62 -27.50 -0.96
CA ASP A 441 -8.33 -26.86 -1.26
C ASP A 441 -7.39 -27.81 -2.03
N GLU A 442 -7.71 -29.09 -2.13
CA GLU A 442 -6.93 -30.12 -2.83
C GLU A 442 -7.20 -30.20 -4.34
N ARG A 443 -8.01 -29.30 -4.89
CA ARG A 443 -8.23 -29.29 -6.35
C ARG A 443 -6.92 -29.10 -7.08
N PRO A 444 -6.57 -30.02 -8.02
CA PRO A 444 -5.34 -29.92 -8.79
C PRO A 444 -5.30 -28.57 -9.53
N ARG A 445 -4.15 -27.90 -9.48
CA ARG A 445 -3.91 -26.65 -10.20
C ARG A 445 -4.14 -26.91 -11.68
N ARG A 446 -5.23 -26.40 -12.27
CA ARG A 446 -5.37 -26.32 -13.72
C ARG A 446 -4.19 -25.49 -14.24
N ARG A 447 -3.35 -26.07 -15.06
CA ARG A 447 -2.33 -25.33 -15.81
C ARG A 447 -3.07 -24.39 -16.75
N LEU A 448 -2.62 -23.16 -16.81
CA LEU A 448 -3.16 -22.10 -17.68
C LEU A 448 -2.97 -22.38 -19.19
N ASP A 449 -2.43 -23.52 -19.54
CA ASP A 449 -2.06 -23.89 -20.90
C ASP A 449 -3.03 -24.93 -21.52
N GLU A 450 -4.14 -25.26 -20.84
CA GLU A 450 -5.10 -26.30 -21.30
C GLU A 450 -6.51 -25.74 -21.61
N ASP A 451 -6.71 -24.43 -21.58
CA ASP A 451 -8.05 -23.84 -21.78
C ASP A 451 -8.35 -23.43 -23.25
N ASP A 452 -7.58 -23.92 -24.23
CA ASP A 452 -7.86 -23.70 -25.68
C ASP A 452 -8.24 -24.98 -26.43
N ASP A 453 -8.42 -26.10 -25.76
CA ASP A 453 -9.01 -27.27 -26.37
C ASP A 453 -10.53 -27.22 -26.18
N GLU A 454 -11.21 -26.99 -27.29
CA GLU A 454 -12.66 -27.04 -27.46
C GLU A 454 -13.24 -28.24 -26.69
N GLU A 455 -14.24 -28.02 -25.85
CA GLU A 455 -15.13 -29.08 -25.38
C GLU A 455 -15.77 -29.70 -26.64
N GLU A 456 -15.14 -30.73 -27.21
CA GLU A 456 -15.88 -31.67 -28.04
C GLU A 456 -16.95 -32.30 -27.13
N GLU A 457 -18.19 -31.86 -27.28
CA GLU A 457 -19.33 -32.53 -26.74
C GLU A 457 -19.23 -33.99 -27.18
N ASP A 458 -19.07 -34.91 -26.21
CA ASP A 458 -19.02 -36.33 -26.45
C ASP A 458 -20.45 -36.81 -26.83
N ASP A 459 -20.74 -36.78 -28.13
CA ASP A 459 -22.03 -37.15 -28.70
C ASP A 459 -22.38 -38.67 -28.52
N ARG A 460 -21.59 -39.41 -27.74
CA ARG A 460 -21.85 -40.83 -27.47
C ARG A 460 -23.04 -41.01 -26.54
N THR A 461 -23.92 -41.90 -26.95
CA THR A 461 -25.07 -42.28 -26.15
C THR A 461 -24.64 -43.04 -24.87
N PRO A 462 -25.44 -43.02 -23.79
CA PRO A 462 -25.13 -43.74 -22.55
C PRO A 462 -24.84 -45.24 -22.76
N GLU A 463 -25.40 -45.86 -23.81
CA GLU A 463 -25.13 -47.25 -24.18
C GLU A 463 -23.75 -47.44 -24.82
N GLU A 464 -23.28 -46.51 -25.62
CA GLU A 464 -21.92 -46.53 -26.20
C GLU A 464 -20.83 -46.29 -25.14
N ILE A 465 -21.08 -45.45 -24.15
CA ILE A 465 -20.19 -45.24 -23.01
C ILE A 465 -20.10 -46.53 -22.16
N ALA A 466 -21.22 -47.18 -21.87
CA ALA A 466 -21.24 -48.43 -21.11
C ALA A 466 -20.54 -49.58 -21.89
N ALA A 467 -20.68 -49.61 -23.22
CA ALA A 467 -19.99 -50.61 -24.07
C ALA A 467 -18.48 -50.38 -24.11
N ALA A 468 -18.02 -49.12 -24.13
CA ALA A 468 -16.62 -48.77 -24.10
C ALA A 468 -15.97 -49.08 -22.74
N GLU A 469 -16.66 -48.86 -21.64
CA GLU A 469 -16.21 -49.23 -20.30
C GLU A 469 -16.12 -50.75 -20.12
N ALA A 470 -17.08 -51.49 -20.63
CA ALA A 470 -17.07 -52.97 -20.61
C ALA A 470 -15.90 -53.53 -21.46
N ALA A 471 -15.63 -52.94 -22.61
CA ALA A 471 -14.48 -53.33 -23.47
C ALA A 471 -13.13 -53.04 -22.79
N ALA A 472 -12.99 -51.88 -22.12
CA ALA A 472 -11.79 -51.49 -21.37
C ALA A 472 -11.54 -52.41 -20.16
N ALA A 473 -12.61 -52.83 -19.47
CA ALA A 473 -12.53 -53.78 -18.38
C ALA A 473 -12.07 -55.18 -18.86
N ALA A 474 -12.58 -55.66 -20.00
CA ALA A 474 -12.20 -56.93 -20.61
C ALA A 474 -10.72 -56.92 -21.07
N GLU A 475 -10.23 -55.80 -21.61
CA GLU A 475 -8.83 -55.63 -21.98
C GLU A 475 -7.88 -55.57 -20.79
N ALA A 476 -8.33 -55.00 -19.65
CA ALA A 476 -7.60 -55.00 -18.39
C ALA A 476 -7.47 -56.40 -17.76
N GLU A 477 -8.46 -57.27 -17.92
CA GLU A 477 -8.41 -58.69 -17.47
C GLU A 477 -7.51 -59.56 -18.36
N ALA A 478 -7.39 -59.24 -19.66
CA ALA A 478 -6.60 -59.99 -20.62
C ALA A 478 -5.07 -59.73 -20.54
N ARG A 479 -4.60 -58.78 -19.77
CA ARG A 479 -3.15 -58.49 -19.60
C ARG A 479 -2.47 -59.54 -18.70
N PRO A 480 -1.42 -60.24 -19.18
CA PRO A 480 -0.76 -61.26 -18.38
C PRO A 480 0.00 -60.65 -17.19
N ARG A 481 -0.33 -61.14 -15.99
CA ARG A 481 0.33 -60.79 -14.73
C ARG A 481 1.81 -61.13 -14.75
N LYS A 482 2.71 -60.18 -14.85
CA LYS A 482 4.13 -60.36 -14.63
C LYS A 482 4.40 -60.80 -13.21
N LYS A 483 4.87 -62.08 -13.03
CA LYS A 483 5.30 -62.68 -11.76
C LYS A 483 6.46 -61.86 -11.17
N LYS A 484 6.25 -61.25 -10.01
CA LYS A 484 7.33 -60.69 -9.17
C LYS A 484 8.12 -61.83 -8.53
N GLY A 485 9.40 -61.97 -8.93
CA GLY A 485 10.35 -62.94 -8.36
C GLY A 485 10.64 -62.60 -6.90
N LYS A 486 10.41 -63.62 -6.03
CA LYS A 486 10.83 -63.59 -4.62
C LYS A 486 12.33 -63.65 -4.49
N LYS A 487 13.01 -62.65 -3.92
CA LYS A 487 14.34 -62.78 -3.36
C LYS A 487 14.25 -63.19 -1.89
N LYS A 488 14.85 -64.35 -1.57
CA LYS A 488 14.93 -64.97 -0.26
C LYS A 488 15.70 -64.15 0.77
N LYS A 489 15.12 -64.05 1.95
CA LYS A 489 15.72 -63.61 3.20
C LYS A 489 16.70 -64.64 3.76
N GLY A 490 17.91 -64.20 4.21
CA GLY A 490 18.74 -64.93 5.15
C GLY A 490 18.42 -64.48 6.57
N LEU A 491 18.11 -65.46 7.42
CA LEU A 491 17.93 -65.34 8.87
C LEU A 491 19.27 -65.11 9.57
N ARG A 492 19.30 -64.28 10.58
CA ARG A 492 20.03 -64.53 11.83
C ARG A 492 19.46 -63.69 12.97
N ALA A 493 18.98 -64.36 14.00
CA ALA A 493 18.74 -63.90 15.37
C ALA A 493 19.56 -64.78 16.30
N PRO A 494 19.57 -64.64 17.61
CA PRO A 494 19.68 -63.50 18.54
C PRO A 494 20.74 -63.76 19.64
N ALA A 495 21.06 -62.79 20.49
CA ALA A 495 21.53 -62.96 21.89
C ALA A 495 21.59 -61.54 22.48
N ALA A 496 20.91 -61.17 23.50
CA ALA A 496 20.85 -61.57 24.91
C ALA A 496 21.74 -60.66 25.79
N GLN A 497 21.06 -59.89 26.65
CA GLN A 497 21.42 -59.55 28.04
C GLN A 497 22.66 -58.71 28.36
N GLY A 498 22.41 -57.69 29.18
CA GLY A 498 23.40 -57.07 30.06
C GLY A 498 22.97 -55.73 30.55
N ASP A 499 22.30 -55.76 31.63
CA ASP A 499 22.14 -54.92 32.81
C ASP A 499 23.32 -53.96 33.09
N ALA A 500 23.01 -52.78 33.57
CA ALA A 500 23.55 -52.10 34.75
C ALA A 500 23.70 -50.58 34.56
N THR A 501 22.82 -49.86 35.23
CA THR A 501 23.08 -48.85 36.28
C THR A 501 23.84 -47.58 35.91
N ASP A 502 23.11 -46.49 35.97
CA ASP A 502 23.22 -45.43 36.99
C ASP A 502 24.40 -44.42 36.87
N ALA A 503 23.99 -43.19 37.13
CA ALA A 503 24.80 -42.00 37.44
C ALA A 503 25.36 -41.19 36.26
N THR A 504 24.71 -40.09 35.94
CA THR A 504 25.12 -38.72 36.32
C THR A 504 24.18 -37.70 35.76
N ALA A 505 23.26 -37.26 36.62
CA ALA A 505 22.61 -35.98 36.53
C ALA A 505 23.46 -35.00 37.35
N SER A 506 23.94 -33.93 36.75
CA SER A 506 24.29 -32.66 37.37
C SER A 506 25.41 -31.98 36.61
N ALA A 507 25.08 -31.10 35.69
CA ALA A 507 25.90 -29.96 35.24
C ALA A 507 25.24 -29.22 34.08
N GLU A 508 24.10 -28.60 34.33
CA GLU A 508 23.51 -27.56 33.46
C GLU A 508 22.57 -26.70 34.31
N ALA A 509 23.11 -25.86 35.20
CA ALA A 509 22.33 -24.89 35.97
C ALA A 509 23.13 -23.64 36.39
N ASP A 510 24.26 -23.30 35.79
CA ASP A 510 25.08 -22.14 36.19
C ASP A 510 25.51 -21.22 35.04
N ALA A 511 24.82 -21.23 33.88
CA ALA A 511 25.16 -20.36 32.76
C ALA A 511 24.19 -19.17 32.51
N ASP A 512 23.07 -19.07 33.23
CA ASP A 512 22.06 -18.02 32.98
C ASP A 512 22.04 -16.86 33.99
N ALA A 513 22.98 -16.80 34.95
CA ALA A 513 23.02 -15.78 35.98
C ALA A 513 23.96 -14.58 35.71
N GLU A 514 24.85 -14.66 34.72
CA GLU A 514 25.81 -13.57 34.42
C GLU A 514 25.37 -12.61 33.30
N ALA A 515 24.28 -12.88 32.57
CA ALA A 515 23.83 -12.02 31.47
C ALA A 515 22.92 -10.86 31.91
N ASP A 516 22.33 -10.90 33.10
CA ASP A 516 21.40 -9.87 33.57
C ASP A 516 22.08 -8.68 34.31
N ASP A 517 23.33 -8.82 34.74
CA ASP A 517 24.03 -7.74 35.44
C ASP A 517 24.76 -6.75 34.51
N GLU A 518 25.12 -7.12 33.30
CA GLU A 518 25.70 -6.18 32.31
C GLU A 518 24.63 -5.24 31.69
N ALA A 519 23.40 -5.70 31.54
CA ALA A 519 22.30 -4.86 30.99
C ALA A 519 21.79 -3.80 31.98
N ALA A 520 22.00 -3.99 33.28
CA ALA A 520 21.62 -3.03 34.32
C ALA A 520 22.66 -1.90 34.50
N GLN A 521 23.93 -2.15 34.21
CA GLN A 521 24.98 -1.14 34.31
C GLN A 521 25.02 -0.21 33.09
N GLU A 522 24.70 -0.70 31.89
CA GLU A 522 24.65 0.13 30.67
C GLU A 522 23.46 1.12 30.70
N LYS A 523 22.37 0.78 31.37
CA LYS A 523 21.20 1.65 31.52
C LYS A 523 21.41 2.78 32.54
N ALA A 524 22.26 2.58 33.54
CA ALA A 524 22.60 3.58 34.53
C ALA A 524 23.60 4.64 34.03
N GLU A 525 24.43 4.27 33.02
CA GLU A 525 25.43 5.19 32.44
C GLU A 525 24.84 6.11 31.34
N VAL A 526 23.72 5.70 30.71
CA VAL A 526 22.99 6.49 29.72
C VAL A 526 22.11 7.59 30.37
N ASP A 527 21.51 7.32 31.54
CA ASP A 527 20.71 8.30 32.25
C ASP A 527 21.54 9.38 32.98
N ALA A 528 22.82 9.12 33.28
CA ALA A 528 23.71 10.11 33.91
C ALA A 528 24.32 11.14 32.92
N LYS A 529 24.15 10.97 31.61
CA LYS A 529 24.67 11.90 30.57
C LYS A 529 23.59 12.79 29.94
N ALA A 530 22.34 12.72 30.38
CA ALA A 530 21.21 13.41 29.75
C ALA A 530 20.78 14.74 30.40
N GLU A 531 21.46 15.21 31.45
CA GLU A 531 21.18 16.54 32.03
C GLU A 531 22.49 17.33 32.12
N PRO A 532 22.84 18.26 31.22
CA PRO A 532 22.42 19.65 31.23
C PRO A 532 22.46 20.30 29.83
N LEU A 533 21.42 20.21 29.05
CA LEU A 533 21.34 20.95 27.76
C LEU A 533 19.99 21.67 27.57
N ALA A 534 19.09 21.59 28.54
CA ALA A 534 17.79 22.25 28.48
C ALA A 534 17.82 23.72 28.95
N ASP A 535 18.72 24.10 29.88
CA ASP A 535 18.73 25.44 30.44
C ASP A 535 19.47 26.49 29.60
N ALA A 536 20.37 26.08 28.70
CA ALA A 536 21.11 27.02 27.85
C ALA A 536 20.30 27.58 26.65
N LYS A 537 19.16 26.97 26.30
CA LYS A 537 18.30 27.46 25.21
C LYS A 537 17.22 28.45 25.63
N VAL A 538 16.89 28.52 26.91
CA VAL A 538 15.87 29.44 27.44
C VAL A 538 16.43 30.83 27.62
N ASP A 539 17.69 30.97 27.99
CA ASP A 539 18.35 32.29 28.17
C ASP A 539 18.69 32.96 26.85
N ALA A 540 19.07 32.22 25.80
CA ALA A 540 19.34 32.78 24.47
C ALA A 540 18.08 33.33 23.75
N LEU A 541 16.87 32.90 24.16
CA LEU A 541 15.60 33.41 23.61
C LEU A 541 15.07 34.65 24.34
N LYS A 542 15.53 34.92 25.55
CA LYS A 542 15.20 36.14 26.30
C LYS A 542 15.99 37.34 25.84
N ASP A 543 17.27 37.15 25.48
CA ASP A 543 18.13 38.25 24.98
C ASP A 543 17.78 38.69 23.57
N ALA A 544 17.28 37.79 22.71
CA ALA A 544 16.81 38.12 21.36
C ALA A 544 15.49 38.91 21.32
N LYS A 545 14.72 38.91 22.42
CA LYS A 545 13.44 39.64 22.49
C LYS A 545 13.62 41.07 23.03
N ALA A 546 14.66 41.32 23.82
CA ALA A 546 14.96 42.64 24.37
C ALA A 546 15.56 43.59 23.32
N ASP A 547 16.19 43.09 22.26
CA ASP A 547 16.84 43.90 21.21
C ASP A 547 15.87 44.29 20.07
N LYS A 548 14.65 43.74 20.02
CA LYS A 548 13.63 44.11 19.05
C LYS A 548 12.72 45.27 19.45
N ASP A 549 12.59 45.54 20.75
CA ASP A 549 11.72 46.59 21.26
C ASP A 549 12.42 47.97 21.37
N ALA A 550 13.74 48.05 21.00
CA ALA A 550 14.56 49.26 21.07
C ALA A 550 14.69 50.03 19.73
N LYS A 551 14.04 49.61 18.66
CA LYS A 551 14.12 50.27 17.32
C LYS A 551 12.75 50.54 16.69
N GLU A 552 11.94 51.34 17.31
CA GLU A 552 10.92 52.14 16.60
C GLU A 552 11.30 53.63 16.67
N PRO A 553 11.51 54.32 15.56
CA PRO A 553 11.67 55.77 15.55
C PRO A 553 10.29 56.43 15.46
N THR A 554 9.97 57.21 16.48
CA THR A 554 8.93 58.24 16.43
C THR A 554 9.29 59.28 15.37
N GLY A 555 8.47 59.41 14.33
CA GLY A 555 8.60 60.45 13.30
C GLY A 555 7.23 61.03 12.99
N THR A 556 6.94 62.17 13.58
CA THR A 556 5.88 63.14 13.24
C THR A 556 6.17 63.83 11.91
N ALA A 557 5.18 63.84 11.01
CA ALA A 557 4.61 64.96 10.28
C ALA A 557 3.85 64.44 9.07
#